data_348fc41584158e3b60024d14b59dca5e
#
_entry.id   348fc41584158e3b60024d14b59dca5e
#
_cell.length_a   1.000
_cell.length_b   1.000
_cell.length_c   1.000
_cell.angle_alpha   90.00
_cell.angle_beta   90.00
_cell.angle_gamma   90.00
#
_symmetry.space_group_name_H-M   'P 1'
#
loop_
_entity.id
_entity.type
_entity.pdbx_description
1 polymer ?
#
loop_
_entity_poly.entity_id
_entity_poly.type
_entity_poly.pdbx_seq_one_letter_code
_entity_poly.pdbx_strand_id
1 'polypeptide(L)'
;MPIFGTTILSFIPGWSAEGGRFAIEKTAEYGFDMLEIILPASLDFDPVTVKKQLENHGIAGRCTLNLPADCHLPFYPEKATTILKAALDKVADMEGDFLGGVLHSAIAQFTGKPCTKEERLIVLQVFTEVAAYAHERNITLAPEPINRYESYVFTAAIEVLDLIDCIDTDNIGLHLDTFHMNIEERNFYDPVISAGSLLKHVHITESDRGMLGEGNVHWDDLFRGLAKINYQGPLVLENFSSEIRELVGPTSLWRPSKYNSEDLAKGSLVFMRKMTEKWYKA
;
A
#
# COMPACT_ATOMS: atom_id res chain seq x y z
N MET A 1 18.66 -6.96 1.09
CA MET A 1 17.49 -7.71 1.64
C MET A 1 16.32 -6.76 1.78
N PRO A 2 15.08 -7.22 1.61
CA PRO A 2 13.90 -6.37 1.81
C PRO A 2 13.89 -5.66 3.16
N ILE A 3 13.18 -4.54 3.22
CA ILE A 3 12.90 -3.77 4.44
C ILE A 3 11.57 -4.26 5.01
N PHE A 4 11.47 -4.48 6.31
CA PHE A 4 10.23 -4.94 6.95
C PHE A 4 9.48 -3.76 7.55
N GLY A 5 8.30 -3.46 6.99
CA GLY A 5 7.42 -2.41 7.47
C GLY A 5 6.10 -2.94 8.03
N THR A 6 5.33 -2.03 8.60
CA THR A 6 3.93 -2.24 8.97
C THR A 6 3.12 -0.99 8.69
N THR A 7 1.81 -1.12 8.42
CA THR A 7 0.92 0.02 8.29
C THR A 7 0.49 0.57 9.63
N ILE A 8 0.07 1.84 9.68
CA ILE A 8 -0.55 2.43 10.89
C ILE A 8 -1.79 1.65 11.34
N LEU A 9 -2.49 0.97 10.41
CA LEU A 9 -3.72 0.23 10.72
C LEU A 9 -3.49 -1.02 11.58
N SER A 10 -2.25 -1.47 11.71
CA SER A 10 -1.90 -2.49 12.71
C SER A 10 -2.09 -2.00 14.16
N PHE A 11 -2.18 -0.68 14.38
CA PHE A 11 -2.18 -0.07 15.72
C PHE A 11 -3.32 0.91 15.96
N ILE A 12 -3.75 1.64 14.91
CA ILE A 12 -4.73 2.73 15.00
C ILE A 12 -5.68 2.71 13.79
N PRO A 13 -6.91 3.20 13.92
CA PRO A 13 -7.89 3.14 12.83
C PRO A 13 -7.66 4.16 11.71
N GLY A 14 -6.77 5.10 11.90
CA GLY A 14 -6.45 6.17 10.97
C GLY A 14 -5.54 7.20 11.62
N TRP A 15 -5.02 8.12 10.81
CA TRP A 15 -4.06 9.11 11.26
C TRP A 15 -4.66 10.13 12.23
N SER A 16 -3.99 10.34 13.36
CA SER A 16 -4.07 11.51 14.22
C SER A 16 -2.67 11.76 14.80
N ALA A 17 -2.40 12.98 15.24
CA ALA A 17 -1.07 13.31 15.79
C ALA A 17 -0.68 12.45 17.01
N GLU A 18 -1.63 12.10 17.87
CA GLU A 18 -1.42 11.22 19.02
C GLU A 18 -1.29 9.76 18.60
N GLY A 19 -2.22 9.28 17.76
CA GLY A 19 -2.18 7.91 17.24
C GLY A 19 -0.93 7.65 16.39
N GLY A 20 -0.53 8.60 15.54
CA GLY A 20 0.69 8.50 14.75
C GLY A 20 1.94 8.35 15.60
N ARG A 21 2.05 9.12 16.69
CA ARG A 21 3.15 8.97 17.65
C ARG A 21 3.16 7.57 18.27
N PHE A 22 2.01 7.08 18.71
CA PHE A 22 1.86 5.73 19.25
C PHE A 22 2.25 4.66 18.22
N ALA A 23 1.81 4.79 16.96
CA ALA A 23 2.14 3.85 15.90
C ALA A 23 3.65 3.84 15.60
N ILE A 24 4.32 4.99 15.58
CA ILE A 24 5.78 5.11 15.42
C ILE A 24 6.52 4.39 16.55
N GLU A 25 6.13 4.64 17.80
CA GLU A 25 6.71 3.99 18.98
C GLU A 25 6.56 2.47 18.91
N LYS A 26 5.36 1.97 18.57
CA LYS A 26 5.09 0.52 18.46
C LYS A 26 5.83 -0.13 17.31
N THR A 27 5.94 0.54 16.17
CA THR A 27 6.72 0.06 15.02
C THR A 27 8.18 -0.20 15.40
N ALA A 28 8.81 0.77 16.07
CA ALA A 28 10.19 0.64 16.55
C ALA A 28 10.32 -0.42 17.66
N GLU A 29 9.40 -0.41 18.64
CA GLU A 29 9.38 -1.37 19.76
C GLU A 29 9.29 -2.81 19.29
N TYR A 30 8.48 -3.09 18.25
CA TYR A 30 8.29 -4.44 17.72
C TYR A 30 9.38 -4.87 16.73
N GLY A 31 10.28 -3.95 16.36
CA GLY A 31 11.45 -4.22 15.55
C GLY A 31 11.19 -4.22 14.05
N PHE A 32 10.20 -3.47 13.59
CA PHE A 32 10.04 -3.12 12.19
C PHE A 32 11.02 -2.01 11.79
N ASP A 33 11.42 -2.00 10.53
CA ASP A 33 12.35 -1.03 9.98
C ASP A 33 11.63 0.23 9.45
N MET A 34 10.29 0.13 9.20
CA MET A 34 9.51 1.17 8.53
C MET A 34 8.06 1.18 8.99
N LEU A 35 7.49 2.40 9.10
CA LEU A 35 6.04 2.61 9.23
C LEU A 35 5.47 3.15 7.92
N GLU A 36 4.43 2.51 7.43
CA GLU A 36 3.60 3.07 6.38
C GLU A 36 2.49 3.93 6.99
N ILE A 37 2.40 5.16 6.51
CA ILE A 37 1.47 6.18 6.97
C ILE A 37 0.40 6.39 5.91
N ILE A 38 -0.82 5.94 6.19
CA ILE A 38 -1.96 6.25 5.35
C ILE A 38 -2.36 7.69 5.64
N LEU A 39 -2.15 8.58 4.67
CA LEU A 39 -2.49 9.99 4.78
C LEU A 39 -4.01 10.16 4.94
N PRO A 40 -4.47 10.99 5.88
CA PRO A 40 -5.89 11.29 5.99
C PRO A 40 -6.38 12.04 4.75
N ALA A 41 -7.63 11.82 4.33
CA ALA A 41 -8.20 12.51 3.17
C ALA A 41 -8.25 14.04 3.32
N SER A 42 -8.28 14.54 4.55
CA SER A 42 -8.17 15.98 4.87
C SER A 42 -6.76 16.53 4.68
N LEU A 43 -5.75 15.66 4.56
CA LEU A 43 -4.32 15.99 4.60
C LEU A 43 -3.92 16.80 5.86
N ASP A 44 -4.68 16.65 6.95
CA ASP A 44 -4.31 17.16 8.28
C ASP A 44 -3.18 16.29 8.84
N PHE A 45 -1.98 16.62 8.39
CA PHE A 45 -0.75 15.88 8.61
C PHE A 45 0.41 16.86 8.69
N ASP A 46 1.18 16.81 9.78
CA ASP A 46 2.39 17.61 9.97
C ASP A 46 3.64 16.79 9.58
N PRO A 47 4.12 16.92 8.33
CA PRO A 47 5.21 16.09 7.83
C PRO A 47 6.53 16.31 8.56
N VAL A 48 6.80 17.56 8.99
CA VAL A 48 8.07 17.91 9.66
C VAL A 48 8.15 17.27 11.04
N THR A 49 7.06 17.34 11.82
CA THR A 49 6.98 16.70 13.13
C THR A 49 7.07 15.17 13.00
N VAL A 50 6.38 14.58 12.02
CA VAL A 50 6.38 13.14 11.80
C VAL A 50 7.76 12.65 11.40
N LYS A 51 8.43 13.30 10.44
CA LYS A 51 9.81 12.99 10.05
C LYS A 51 10.72 12.93 11.27
N LYS A 52 10.69 13.97 12.10
CA LYS A 52 11.52 14.03 13.31
C LYS A 52 11.21 12.89 14.28
N GLN A 53 9.95 12.49 14.43
CA GLN A 53 9.58 11.36 15.28
C GLN A 53 10.11 10.04 14.74
N LEU A 54 10.02 9.78 13.42
CA LEU A 54 10.58 8.60 12.77
C LEU A 54 12.10 8.53 12.96
N GLU A 55 12.81 9.63 12.72
CA GLU A 55 14.25 9.74 12.91
C GLU A 55 14.67 9.45 14.38
N ASN A 56 13.94 9.99 15.36
CA ASN A 56 14.20 9.75 16.77
C ASN A 56 14.05 8.28 17.18
N HIS A 57 13.24 7.50 16.44
CA HIS A 57 13.04 6.07 16.67
C HIS A 57 13.87 5.19 15.74
N GLY A 58 14.63 5.78 14.81
CA GLY A 58 15.50 5.06 13.88
C GLY A 58 14.74 4.20 12.86
N ILE A 59 13.50 4.57 12.51
CA ILE A 59 12.70 3.89 11.50
C ILE A 59 12.41 4.79 10.31
N ALA A 60 12.23 4.18 9.12
CA ALA A 60 11.82 4.89 7.92
C ALA A 60 10.30 5.14 7.91
N GLY A 61 9.84 6.08 7.07
CA GLY A 61 8.42 6.31 6.80
C GLY A 61 8.13 6.32 5.31
N ARG A 62 7.01 5.72 4.90
CA ARG A 62 6.41 5.89 3.57
C ARG A 62 4.96 6.29 3.70
N CYS A 63 4.46 6.99 2.68
CA CYS A 63 3.07 7.44 2.67
C CYS A 63 2.26 6.68 1.63
N THR A 64 1.01 6.37 1.99
CA THR A 64 -0.03 5.91 1.07
C THR A 64 -1.26 6.80 1.19
N LEU A 65 -2.12 6.76 0.19
CA LEU A 65 -3.37 7.49 0.16
C LEU A 65 -4.46 6.63 -0.49
N ASN A 66 -5.65 6.63 0.11
CA ASN A 66 -6.86 6.12 -0.51
C ASN A 66 -7.72 7.32 -0.92
N LEU A 67 -8.03 7.45 -2.21
CA LEU A 67 -8.84 8.57 -2.70
C LEU A 67 -10.21 8.58 -2.02
N PRO A 68 -10.67 9.72 -1.49
CA PRO A 68 -12.02 9.84 -0.94
C PRO A 68 -13.09 9.77 -2.04
N ALA A 69 -14.32 9.45 -1.66
CA ALA A 69 -15.43 9.22 -2.59
C ALA A 69 -15.69 10.38 -3.56
N ASP A 70 -15.53 11.62 -3.11
CA ASP A 70 -15.72 12.83 -3.92
C ASP A 70 -14.50 13.17 -4.81
N CYS A 71 -13.44 12.35 -4.73
CA CYS A 71 -12.27 12.35 -5.60
C CYS A 71 -12.15 11.04 -6.40
N HIS A 72 -13.25 10.26 -6.56
CA HIS A 72 -13.24 9.06 -7.40
C HIS A 72 -12.78 9.43 -8.81
N LEU A 73 -11.57 9.00 -9.17
CA LEU A 73 -10.79 9.58 -10.27
C LEU A 73 -11.52 9.57 -11.62
N PRO A 74 -12.19 8.46 -12.05
CA PRO A 74 -12.91 8.45 -13.32
C PRO A 74 -13.99 9.53 -13.46
N PHE A 75 -14.56 10.02 -12.34
CA PHE A 75 -15.66 11.00 -12.36
C PHE A 75 -15.24 12.39 -11.92
N TYR A 76 -14.20 12.48 -11.10
CA TYR A 76 -13.73 13.75 -10.53
C TYR A 76 -12.22 13.93 -10.76
N PRO A 77 -11.74 13.87 -12.03
CA PRO A 77 -10.30 13.87 -12.32
C PRO A 77 -9.58 15.11 -11.79
N GLU A 78 -10.20 16.29 -11.85
CA GLU A 78 -9.62 17.54 -11.35
C GLU A 78 -9.44 17.52 -9.82
N LYS A 79 -10.42 16.99 -9.08
CA LYS A 79 -10.32 16.84 -7.63
C LYS A 79 -9.28 15.79 -7.26
N ALA A 80 -9.27 14.66 -7.97
CA ALA A 80 -8.26 13.61 -7.78
C ALA A 80 -6.84 14.17 -8.03
N THR A 81 -6.62 14.89 -9.12
CA THR A 81 -5.35 15.55 -9.41
C THR A 81 -4.94 16.50 -8.28
N THR A 82 -5.88 17.30 -7.78
CA THR A 82 -5.62 18.28 -6.71
C THR A 82 -5.18 17.59 -5.42
N ILE A 83 -5.90 16.56 -4.96
CA ILE A 83 -5.55 15.87 -3.71
C ILE A 83 -4.27 15.05 -3.84
N LEU A 84 -4.01 14.42 -5.01
CA LEU A 84 -2.77 13.68 -5.26
C LEU A 84 -1.55 14.60 -5.24
N LYS A 85 -1.62 15.78 -5.87
CA LYS A 85 -0.54 16.76 -5.80
C LYS A 85 -0.31 17.29 -4.38
N ALA A 86 -1.39 17.58 -3.65
CA ALA A 86 -1.27 18.02 -2.26
C ALA A 86 -0.69 16.91 -1.35
N ALA A 87 -1.01 15.65 -1.60
CA ALA A 87 -0.38 14.52 -0.89
C ALA A 87 1.11 14.41 -1.22
N LEU A 88 1.50 14.60 -2.49
CA LEU A 88 2.90 14.62 -2.91
C LEU A 88 3.68 15.77 -2.24
N ASP A 89 3.06 16.94 -2.05
CA ASP A 89 3.68 18.04 -1.31
C ASP A 89 3.92 17.65 0.16
N LYS A 90 2.98 16.94 0.81
CA LYS A 90 3.18 16.41 2.17
C LYS A 90 4.31 15.38 2.24
N VAL A 91 4.42 14.52 1.23
CA VAL A 91 5.53 13.56 1.13
C VAL A 91 6.87 14.28 0.94
N ALA A 92 6.92 15.29 0.07
CA ALA A 92 8.11 16.11 -0.15
C ALA A 92 8.54 16.86 1.13
N ASP A 93 7.58 17.47 1.85
CA ASP A 93 7.84 18.16 3.12
C ASP A 93 8.34 17.21 4.22
N MET A 94 7.99 15.92 4.15
CA MET A 94 8.53 14.87 5.01
C MET A 94 9.91 14.40 4.55
N GLU A 95 10.41 14.88 3.40
CA GLU A 95 11.57 14.35 2.68
C GLU A 95 11.43 12.86 2.32
N GLY A 96 10.19 12.45 2.04
CA GLY A 96 9.87 11.09 1.61
C GLY A 96 10.07 10.90 0.10
N ASP A 97 10.20 9.64 -0.31
CA ASP A 97 10.49 9.23 -1.70
C ASP A 97 9.34 8.47 -2.38
N PHE A 98 8.19 8.33 -1.70
CA PHE A 98 7.16 7.39 -2.15
C PHE A 98 5.75 7.83 -1.77
N LEU A 99 4.81 7.69 -2.73
CA LEU A 99 3.37 7.77 -2.52
C LEU A 99 2.70 6.58 -3.23
N GLY A 100 2.11 5.67 -2.46
CA GLY A 100 1.37 4.51 -2.96
C GLY A 100 -0.08 4.47 -2.52
N GLY A 101 -0.73 3.31 -2.71
CA GLY A 101 -2.10 3.05 -2.29
C GLY A 101 -3.14 3.16 -3.40
N VAL A 102 -4.42 3.31 -3.04
CA VAL A 102 -5.54 3.32 -3.99
C VAL A 102 -5.69 4.70 -4.62
N LEU A 103 -4.77 4.99 -5.56
CA LEU A 103 -4.65 6.30 -6.21
C LEU A 103 -5.51 6.44 -7.48
N HIS A 104 -6.09 5.34 -7.97
CA HIS A 104 -6.81 5.28 -9.25
C HIS A 104 -8.33 5.36 -9.12
N SER A 105 -8.86 5.13 -7.93
CA SER A 105 -10.30 5.16 -7.63
C SER A 105 -10.55 5.39 -6.15
N ALA A 106 -11.77 5.76 -5.80
CA ALA A 106 -12.21 5.65 -4.41
C ALA A 106 -12.75 4.23 -4.16
N ILE A 107 -12.52 3.71 -2.95
CA ILE A 107 -12.98 2.39 -2.53
C ILE A 107 -14.51 2.33 -2.52
N ALA A 108 -15.08 1.21 -2.99
CA ALA A 108 -16.51 0.92 -3.03
C ALA A 108 -17.35 1.93 -3.84
N GLN A 109 -16.76 2.62 -4.81
CA GLN A 109 -17.47 3.42 -5.80
C GLN A 109 -17.60 2.62 -7.09
N PHE A 110 -18.84 2.25 -7.47
CA PHE A 110 -19.11 1.37 -8.60
C PHE A 110 -20.12 1.98 -9.57
N THR A 111 -19.93 1.74 -10.88
CA THR A 111 -20.90 2.07 -11.93
C THR A 111 -21.89 0.94 -12.20
N GLY A 112 -21.63 -0.26 -11.66
CA GLY A 112 -22.35 -1.49 -12.02
C GLY A 112 -21.98 -2.04 -13.42
N LYS A 113 -20.91 -1.52 -14.03
CA LYS A 113 -20.38 -1.93 -15.34
C LYS A 113 -18.85 -2.06 -15.26
N PRO A 114 -18.22 -2.82 -16.17
CA PRO A 114 -16.76 -2.80 -16.30
C PRO A 114 -16.24 -1.40 -16.61
N CYS A 115 -15.01 -1.13 -16.19
CA CYS A 115 -14.31 0.12 -16.49
C CYS A 115 -14.24 0.34 -18.01
N THR A 116 -14.72 1.48 -18.47
CA THR A 116 -14.76 1.83 -19.89
C THR A 116 -13.40 2.31 -20.40
N LYS A 117 -13.24 2.36 -21.74
CA LYS A 117 -12.03 2.93 -22.35
C LYS A 117 -11.89 4.41 -22.02
N GLU A 118 -12.98 5.15 -21.97
CA GLU A 118 -13.04 6.56 -21.64
C GLU A 118 -12.59 6.80 -20.20
N GLU A 119 -13.04 5.99 -19.24
CA GLU A 119 -12.59 6.06 -17.86
C GLU A 119 -11.10 5.74 -17.73
N ARG A 120 -10.60 4.72 -18.44
CA ARG A 120 -9.16 4.39 -18.48
C ARG A 120 -8.32 5.53 -19.07
N LEU A 121 -8.81 6.22 -20.10
CA LEU A 121 -8.13 7.38 -20.66
C LEU A 121 -8.08 8.55 -19.68
N ILE A 122 -9.15 8.79 -18.92
CA ILE A 122 -9.17 9.80 -17.86
C ILE A 122 -8.11 9.46 -16.79
N VAL A 123 -8.06 8.18 -16.35
CA VAL A 123 -7.05 7.72 -15.39
C VAL A 123 -5.64 7.95 -15.93
N LEU A 124 -5.37 7.56 -17.18
CA LEU A 124 -4.07 7.77 -17.82
C LEU A 124 -3.67 9.25 -17.85
N GLN A 125 -4.59 10.15 -18.23
CA GLN A 125 -4.32 11.59 -18.27
C GLN A 125 -3.93 12.14 -16.89
N VAL A 126 -4.67 11.76 -15.84
CA VAL A 126 -4.37 12.20 -14.47
C VAL A 126 -3.03 11.64 -14.01
N PHE A 127 -2.76 10.33 -14.24
CA PHE A 127 -1.49 9.74 -13.83
C PHE A 127 -0.29 10.32 -14.59
N THR A 128 -0.45 10.67 -15.88
CA THR A 128 0.61 11.35 -16.64
C THR A 128 0.96 12.70 -16.01
N GLU A 129 -0.05 13.50 -15.64
CA GLU A 129 0.15 14.80 -15.00
C GLU A 129 0.74 14.66 -13.59
N VAL A 130 0.21 13.74 -12.78
CA VAL A 130 0.63 13.54 -11.39
C VAL A 130 2.02 12.90 -11.33
N ALA A 131 2.36 12.00 -12.24
CA ALA A 131 3.70 11.41 -12.33
C ALA A 131 4.76 12.44 -12.66
N ALA A 132 4.49 13.35 -13.60
CA ALA A 132 5.39 14.48 -13.90
C ALA A 132 5.59 15.37 -12.65
N TYR A 133 4.51 15.66 -11.92
CA TYR A 133 4.58 16.45 -10.69
C TYR A 133 5.37 15.75 -9.57
N ALA A 134 5.25 14.43 -9.46
CA ALA A 134 6.01 13.60 -8.51
C ALA A 134 7.50 13.53 -8.90
N HIS A 135 7.80 13.43 -10.21
CA HIS A 135 9.16 13.42 -10.73
C HIS A 135 9.95 14.66 -10.33
N GLU A 136 9.36 15.86 -10.44
CA GLU A 136 9.97 17.12 -10.01
C GLU A 136 10.35 17.13 -8.51
N ARG A 137 9.77 16.23 -7.71
CA ARG A 137 9.98 16.09 -6.27
C ARG A 137 10.82 14.86 -5.90
N ASN A 138 11.29 14.09 -6.89
CA ASN A 138 11.98 12.82 -6.71
C ASN A 138 11.13 11.79 -5.93
N ILE A 139 9.81 11.79 -6.13
CA ILE A 139 8.88 10.87 -5.48
C ILE A 139 8.42 9.81 -6.48
N THR A 140 8.47 8.55 -6.09
CA THR A 140 7.89 7.44 -6.84
C THR A 140 6.40 7.32 -6.54
N LEU A 141 5.58 7.29 -7.59
CA LEU A 141 4.16 6.91 -7.51
C LEU A 141 4.01 5.40 -7.65
N ALA A 142 3.13 4.79 -6.85
CA ALA A 142 2.85 3.37 -6.98
C ALA A 142 1.35 3.09 -6.70
N PRO A 143 0.49 3.14 -7.74
CA PRO A 143 -0.90 2.73 -7.59
C PRO A 143 -1.00 1.25 -7.25
N GLU A 144 -1.95 0.95 -6.37
CA GLU A 144 -2.28 -0.38 -5.87
C GLU A 144 -3.56 -0.88 -6.53
N PRO A 145 -3.53 -1.96 -7.34
CA PRO A 145 -4.74 -2.62 -7.79
C PRO A 145 -5.39 -3.33 -6.60
N ILE A 146 -6.68 -3.10 -6.38
CA ILE A 146 -7.44 -3.69 -5.29
C ILE A 146 -8.56 -4.57 -5.81
N ASN A 147 -9.01 -5.53 -5.02
CA ASN A 147 -9.96 -6.55 -5.44
C ASN A 147 -11.30 -5.97 -5.97
N ARG A 148 -12.01 -6.79 -6.76
CA ARG A 148 -13.29 -6.47 -7.44
C ARG A 148 -14.44 -6.07 -6.51
N TYR A 149 -14.34 -6.35 -5.22
CA TYR A 149 -15.35 -5.95 -4.24
C TYR A 149 -15.10 -4.54 -3.71
N GLU A 150 -13.93 -3.97 -4.02
CA GLU A 150 -13.50 -2.65 -3.56
C GLU A 150 -13.27 -1.66 -4.71
N SER A 151 -12.91 -2.14 -5.92
CA SER A 151 -12.79 -1.30 -7.12
C SER A 151 -13.24 -2.03 -8.37
N TYR A 152 -13.54 -1.26 -9.43
CA TYR A 152 -13.78 -1.75 -10.79
C TYR A 152 -12.79 -1.16 -11.80
N VAL A 153 -11.87 -0.30 -11.35
CA VAL A 153 -10.95 0.44 -12.23
C VAL A 153 -9.70 -0.38 -12.51
N PHE A 154 -8.91 -0.67 -11.48
CA PHE A 154 -7.77 -1.59 -11.56
C PHE A 154 -7.88 -2.65 -10.48
N THR A 155 -7.93 -3.91 -10.88
CA THR A 155 -8.09 -5.05 -9.97
C THR A 155 -6.93 -6.04 -10.03
N ALA A 156 -6.11 -5.99 -11.07
CA ALA A 156 -4.99 -6.89 -11.26
C ALA A 156 -3.69 -6.13 -11.60
N ALA A 157 -2.57 -6.73 -11.29
CA ALA A 157 -1.23 -6.17 -11.54
C ALA A 157 -1.03 -5.74 -12.99
N ILE A 158 -1.49 -6.54 -13.95
CA ILE A 158 -1.33 -6.27 -15.38
C ILE A 158 -1.99 -4.95 -15.81
N GLU A 159 -3.12 -4.57 -15.19
CA GLU A 159 -3.82 -3.33 -15.56
C GLU A 159 -3.04 -2.08 -15.14
N VAL A 160 -2.31 -2.17 -14.03
CA VAL A 160 -1.40 -1.09 -13.59
C VAL A 160 -0.13 -1.09 -14.44
N LEU A 161 0.42 -2.24 -14.80
CA LEU A 161 1.57 -2.33 -15.69
C LEU A 161 1.24 -1.76 -17.08
N ASP A 162 0.06 -2.04 -17.64
CA ASP A 162 -0.43 -1.46 -18.90
C ASP A 162 -0.55 0.09 -18.80
N LEU A 163 -0.96 0.62 -17.63
CA LEU A 163 -0.96 2.07 -17.38
C LEU A 163 0.47 2.63 -17.41
N ILE A 164 1.39 1.98 -16.70
CA ILE A 164 2.79 2.42 -16.58
C ILE A 164 3.45 2.45 -17.97
N ASP A 165 3.22 1.46 -18.80
CA ASP A 165 3.77 1.37 -20.17
C ASP A 165 3.30 2.52 -21.08
N CYS A 166 2.19 3.19 -20.74
CA CYS A 166 1.68 4.36 -21.46
C CYS A 166 2.23 5.70 -20.96
N ILE A 167 3.00 5.71 -19.87
CA ILE A 167 3.52 6.96 -19.26
C ILE A 167 5.03 7.00 -19.42
N ASP A 168 5.53 8.04 -20.10
CA ASP A 168 6.97 8.23 -20.34
C ASP A 168 7.65 8.86 -19.12
N THR A 169 7.89 8.02 -18.08
CA THR A 169 8.61 8.41 -16.86
C THR A 169 9.14 7.17 -16.13
N ASP A 170 10.17 7.34 -15.30
CA ASP A 170 10.80 6.26 -14.51
C ASP A 170 10.37 6.26 -13.03
N ASN A 171 9.56 7.24 -12.63
CA ASN A 171 9.14 7.42 -11.24
C ASN A 171 7.73 6.89 -10.92
N ILE A 172 7.18 6.01 -11.77
CA ILE A 172 5.94 5.29 -11.51
C ILE A 172 6.22 3.79 -11.41
N GLY A 173 5.54 3.10 -10.52
CA GLY A 173 5.70 1.67 -10.33
C GLY A 173 4.43 1.03 -9.78
N LEU A 174 4.54 -0.23 -9.41
CA LEU A 174 3.44 -1.05 -8.93
C LEU A 174 3.54 -1.24 -7.41
N HIS A 175 2.41 -1.09 -6.73
CA HIS A 175 2.18 -1.54 -5.36
C HIS A 175 1.31 -2.80 -5.42
N LEU A 176 1.73 -3.90 -4.80
CA LEU A 176 0.96 -5.13 -4.70
C LEU A 176 0.51 -5.39 -3.26
N ASP A 177 -0.67 -5.95 -3.09
CA ASP A 177 -1.15 -6.52 -1.82
C ASP A 177 -1.59 -7.97 -2.01
N THR A 178 -1.05 -8.86 -1.19
CA THR A 178 -1.32 -10.30 -1.26
C THR A 178 -2.77 -10.66 -0.93
N PHE A 179 -3.50 -9.86 -0.16
CA PHE A 179 -4.94 -10.03 0.06
C PHE A 179 -5.72 -9.81 -1.23
N HIS A 180 -5.43 -8.73 -1.96
CA HIS A 180 -6.07 -8.43 -3.23
C HIS A 180 -5.66 -9.45 -4.30
N MET A 181 -4.39 -9.81 -4.38
CA MET A 181 -3.88 -10.86 -5.27
C MET A 181 -4.56 -12.21 -5.01
N ASN A 182 -4.87 -12.57 -3.77
CA ASN A 182 -5.55 -13.82 -3.43
C ASN A 182 -6.96 -13.93 -4.05
N ILE A 183 -7.58 -12.80 -4.38
CA ILE A 183 -8.90 -12.75 -5.01
C ILE A 183 -8.80 -12.66 -6.53
N GLU A 184 -7.85 -11.88 -7.05
CA GLU A 184 -7.81 -11.47 -8.46
C GLU A 184 -6.78 -12.22 -9.29
N GLU A 185 -5.65 -12.62 -8.72
CA GLU A 185 -4.55 -13.23 -9.45
C GLU A 185 -4.66 -14.76 -9.47
N ARG A 186 -4.11 -15.39 -10.50
CA ARG A 186 -4.12 -16.86 -10.62
C ARG A 186 -3.05 -17.54 -9.77
N ASN A 187 -1.99 -16.83 -9.46
CA ASN A 187 -0.89 -17.23 -8.58
C ASN A 187 -0.15 -15.97 -8.11
N PHE A 188 0.77 -16.13 -7.16
CA PHE A 188 1.51 -15.02 -6.58
C PHE A 188 2.89 -14.80 -7.24
N TYR A 189 3.31 -15.68 -8.13
CA TYR A 189 4.62 -15.62 -8.78
C TYR A 189 4.61 -14.76 -10.03
N ASP A 190 3.68 -15.04 -10.96
CA ASP A 190 3.66 -14.39 -12.29
C ASP A 190 3.47 -12.86 -12.21
N PRO A 191 2.58 -12.29 -11.36
CA PRO A 191 2.45 -10.84 -11.22
C PRO A 191 3.75 -10.18 -10.75
N VAL A 192 4.48 -10.80 -9.83
CA VAL A 192 5.78 -10.32 -9.33
C VAL A 192 6.83 -10.34 -10.44
N ILE A 193 6.89 -11.43 -11.22
CA ILE A 193 7.84 -11.55 -12.34
C ILE A 193 7.54 -10.51 -13.42
N SER A 194 6.25 -10.33 -13.75
CA SER A 194 5.81 -9.35 -14.75
C SER A 194 6.15 -7.91 -14.32
N ALA A 195 6.01 -7.60 -13.05
CA ALA A 195 6.36 -6.29 -12.52
C ALA A 195 7.89 -6.03 -12.55
N GLY A 196 8.70 -7.04 -12.24
CA GLY A 196 10.16 -6.89 -12.25
C GLY A 196 10.64 -5.68 -11.43
N SER A 197 11.40 -4.78 -12.04
CA SER A 197 11.92 -3.56 -11.39
C SER A 197 10.85 -2.49 -11.13
N LEU A 198 9.68 -2.61 -11.74
CA LEU A 198 8.54 -1.72 -11.52
C LEU A 198 7.84 -2.00 -10.18
N LEU A 199 8.08 -3.15 -9.53
CA LEU A 199 7.54 -3.43 -8.20
C LEU A 199 8.24 -2.55 -7.15
N LYS A 200 7.51 -1.63 -6.53
CA LYS A 200 8.05 -0.63 -5.61
C LYS A 200 7.63 -0.83 -4.16
N HIS A 201 6.51 -1.52 -3.93
CA HIS A 201 5.93 -1.72 -2.61
C HIS A 201 5.10 -3.00 -2.58
N VAL A 202 5.14 -3.73 -1.46
CA VAL A 202 4.34 -4.97 -1.31
C VAL A 202 3.71 -5.01 0.09
N HIS A 203 2.38 -5.01 0.13
CA HIS A 203 1.64 -5.37 1.32
C HIS A 203 1.65 -6.89 1.49
N ILE A 204 2.10 -7.31 2.66
CA ILE A 204 2.12 -8.70 3.11
C ILE A 204 0.91 -8.90 4.02
N THR A 205 -0.14 -9.45 3.44
CA THR A 205 -1.46 -9.52 4.03
C THR A 205 -2.01 -10.94 3.89
N GLU A 206 -2.52 -11.55 4.95
CA GLU A 206 -3.15 -12.87 4.84
C GLU A 206 -4.54 -12.76 4.18
N SER A 207 -5.05 -13.87 3.66
CA SER A 207 -6.33 -13.96 2.96
C SER A 207 -7.55 -13.53 3.79
N ASP A 208 -7.41 -13.48 5.11
CA ASP A 208 -8.41 -13.00 6.07
C ASP A 208 -7.92 -11.77 6.87
N ARG A 209 -6.80 -11.17 6.43
CA ARG A 209 -6.11 -10.05 7.10
C ARG A 209 -5.64 -10.36 8.53
N GLY A 210 -5.55 -11.66 8.86
CA GLY A 210 -5.12 -12.21 10.16
C GLY A 210 -3.62 -12.52 10.24
N MET A 211 -3.29 -13.59 10.97
CA MET A 211 -1.92 -14.04 11.17
C MET A 211 -1.34 -14.64 9.88
N LEU A 212 -0.19 -14.15 9.45
CA LEU A 212 0.49 -14.65 8.26
C LEU A 212 0.81 -16.13 8.37
N GLY A 213 0.45 -16.87 7.31
CA GLY A 213 0.66 -18.32 7.22
C GLY A 213 -0.44 -19.17 7.84
N GLU A 214 -1.52 -18.58 8.38
CA GLU A 214 -2.69 -19.32 8.87
C GLU A 214 -3.87 -19.31 7.86
N GLY A 215 -3.74 -18.64 6.71
CA GLY A 215 -4.78 -18.54 5.68
C GLY A 215 -4.42 -19.26 4.37
N ASN A 216 -4.82 -18.66 3.25
CA ASN A 216 -4.76 -19.28 1.92
C ASN A 216 -3.72 -18.66 0.98
N VAL A 217 -2.95 -17.65 1.41
CA VAL A 217 -1.93 -17.03 0.57
C VAL A 217 -0.80 -18.02 0.28
N HIS A 218 -0.43 -18.14 -0.99
CA HIS A 218 0.65 -19.02 -1.44
C HIS A 218 2.01 -18.34 -1.26
N TRP A 219 2.45 -18.23 -0.02
CA TRP A 219 3.66 -17.51 0.38
C TRP A 219 4.93 -17.95 -0.34
N ASP A 220 5.09 -19.24 -0.59
CA ASP A 220 6.27 -19.76 -1.31
C ASP A 220 6.33 -19.23 -2.74
N ASP A 221 5.21 -19.06 -3.43
CA ASP A 221 5.15 -18.49 -4.77
C ASP A 221 5.53 -17.01 -4.76
N LEU A 222 4.98 -16.24 -3.82
CA LEU A 222 5.31 -14.83 -3.65
C LEU A 222 6.81 -14.63 -3.40
N PHE A 223 7.33 -15.24 -2.34
CA PHE A 223 8.73 -15.01 -1.94
C PHE A 223 9.73 -15.56 -2.94
N ARG A 224 9.40 -16.65 -3.64
CA ARG A 224 10.18 -17.16 -4.78
C ARG A 224 10.22 -16.12 -5.93
N GLY A 225 9.09 -15.49 -6.24
CA GLY A 225 9.02 -14.41 -7.23
C GLY A 225 9.85 -13.20 -6.82
N LEU A 226 9.67 -12.72 -5.59
CA LEU A 226 10.42 -11.58 -5.03
C LEU A 226 11.95 -11.83 -5.04
N ALA A 227 12.39 -13.01 -4.62
CA ALA A 227 13.79 -13.40 -4.67
C ALA A 227 14.31 -13.48 -6.12
N LYS A 228 13.50 -14.01 -7.05
CA LYS A 228 13.87 -14.13 -8.48
C LYS A 228 14.12 -12.78 -9.14
N ILE A 229 13.34 -11.75 -8.81
CA ILE A 229 13.56 -10.39 -9.32
C ILE A 229 14.54 -9.58 -8.46
N ASN A 230 15.13 -10.20 -7.42
CA ASN A 230 16.01 -9.54 -6.45
C ASN A 230 15.35 -8.30 -5.80
N TYR A 231 14.09 -8.42 -5.40
CA TYR A 231 13.35 -7.32 -4.79
C TYR A 231 14.00 -6.90 -3.46
N GLN A 232 14.32 -5.61 -3.34
CA GLN A 232 14.94 -5.02 -2.15
C GLN A 232 14.06 -3.96 -1.48
N GLY A 233 12.87 -3.74 -2.02
CA GLY A 233 11.90 -2.77 -1.50
C GLY A 233 11.21 -3.25 -0.22
N PRO A 234 10.28 -2.45 0.31
CA PRO A 234 9.55 -2.78 1.53
C PRO A 234 8.59 -3.96 1.36
N LEU A 235 8.58 -4.83 2.36
CA LEU A 235 7.53 -5.80 2.64
C LEU A 235 6.76 -5.28 3.86
N VAL A 236 5.55 -4.81 3.65
CA VAL A 236 4.79 -4.07 4.67
C VAL A 236 3.62 -4.91 5.14
N LEU A 237 3.62 -5.23 6.41
CA LEU A 237 2.51 -5.93 7.04
C LEU A 237 1.26 -5.05 7.01
N GLU A 238 0.18 -5.57 6.41
CA GLU A 238 -1.14 -4.97 6.47
C GLU A 238 -2.14 -5.99 7.05
N ASN A 239 -2.17 -6.10 8.36
CA ASN A 239 -3.13 -6.92 9.07
C ASN A 239 -4.05 -6.05 9.94
N PHE A 240 -5.22 -6.60 10.25
CA PHE A 240 -6.22 -5.88 11.03
C PHE A 240 -6.71 -6.74 12.20
N SER A 241 -6.89 -6.08 13.36
CA SER A 241 -7.51 -6.71 14.52
C SER A 241 -8.90 -6.10 14.76
N SER A 242 -9.88 -6.95 15.04
CA SER A 242 -11.22 -6.50 15.45
C SER A 242 -11.25 -5.82 16.82
N GLU A 243 -10.13 -5.78 17.55
CA GLU A 243 -9.98 -4.97 18.76
C GLU A 243 -10.01 -3.48 18.43
N ILE A 244 -9.54 -3.09 17.22
CA ILE A 244 -9.68 -1.73 16.70
C ILE A 244 -11.06 -1.64 16.03
N ARG A 245 -12.07 -1.32 16.84
CA ARG A 245 -13.49 -1.41 16.44
C ARG A 245 -13.84 -0.59 15.21
N GLU A 246 -13.17 0.53 15.02
CA GLU A 246 -13.36 1.44 13.89
C GLU A 246 -12.95 0.81 12.57
N LEU A 247 -12.07 -0.19 12.58
CA LEU A 247 -11.66 -0.93 11.38
C LEU A 247 -12.64 -2.02 10.98
N VAL A 248 -13.46 -2.55 11.88
CA VAL A 248 -14.33 -3.71 11.63
C VAL A 248 -15.23 -3.51 10.42
N GLY A 249 -15.94 -2.39 10.34
CA GLY A 249 -16.82 -2.07 9.22
C GLY A 249 -16.06 -1.85 7.91
N PRO A 250 -15.12 -0.89 7.83
CA PRO A 250 -14.38 -0.59 6.60
C PRO A 250 -13.62 -1.77 6.01
N THR A 251 -13.12 -2.69 6.86
CA THR A 251 -12.32 -3.84 6.42
C THR A 251 -13.10 -5.16 6.42
N SER A 252 -14.41 -5.11 6.69
CA SER A 252 -15.32 -6.28 6.71
C SER A 252 -14.88 -7.42 7.66
N LEU A 253 -14.31 -7.08 8.79
CA LEU A 253 -13.89 -8.03 9.84
C LEU A 253 -15.09 -8.48 10.69
N TRP A 254 -16.04 -9.19 10.09
CA TRP A 254 -17.27 -9.62 10.78
C TRP A 254 -17.07 -10.72 11.81
N ARG A 255 -15.87 -11.32 11.88
CA ARG A 255 -15.51 -12.32 12.89
C ARG A 255 -14.52 -11.71 13.88
N PRO A 256 -14.63 -12.03 15.18
CA PRO A 256 -13.61 -11.64 16.15
C PRO A 256 -12.24 -12.14 15.73
N SER A 257 -11.23 -11.29 15.80
CA SER A 257 -9.84 -11.69 15.55
C SER A 257 -9.37 -12.71 16.58
N LYS A 258 -8.63 -13.72 16.14
CA LYS A 258 -8.03 -14.75 16.99
C LYS A 258 -6.91 -14.16 17.86
N TYR A 259 -6.24 -13.15 17.36
CA TYR A 259 -5.09 -12.50 17.96
C TYR A 259 -5.35 -11.00 18.17
N ASN A 260 -4.74 -10.43 19.19
CA ASN A 260 -4.66 -8.98 19.36
C ASN A 260 -3.68 -8.35 18.36
N SER A 261 -3.69 -7.02 18.26
CA SER A 261 -2.83 -6.28 17.33
C SER A 261 -1.33 -6.52 17.56
N GLU A 262 -0.91 -6.64 18.82
CA GLU A 262 0.49 -6.89 19.18
C GLU A 262 0.98 -8.26 18.72
N ASP A 263 0.21 -9.32 19.05
CA ASP A 263 0.55 -10.69 18.66
C ASP A 263 0.54 -10.85 17.13
N LEU A 264 -0.43 -10.21 16.43
CA LEU A 264 -0.46 -10.17 14.97
C LEU A 264 0.80 -9.53 14.40
N ALA A 265 1.18 -8.35 14.89
CA ALA A 265 2.35 -7.63 14.39
C ALA A 265 3.65 -8.41 14.62
N LYS A 266 3.89 -8.86 15.86
CA LYS A 266 5.11 -9.59 16.22
C LYS A 266 5.22 -10.95 15.53
N GLY A 267 4.14 -11.73 15.52
CA GLY A 267 4.10 -13.04 14.87
C GLY A 267 4.30 -12.95 13.36
N SER A 268 3.68 -11.96 12.72
CA SER A 268 3.80 -11.71 11.29
C SER A 268 5.21 -11.26 10.90
N LEU A 269 5.87 -10.42 11.70
CA LEU A 269 7.25 -10.04 11.46
C LEU A 269 8.21 -11.25 11.49
N VAL A 270 8.02 -12.15 12.45
CA VAL A 270 8.79 -13.41 12.52
C VAL A 270 8.56 -14.25 11.27
N PHE A 271 7.31 -14.34 10.80
CA PHE A 271 6.96 -15.05 9.57
C PHE A 271 7.66 -14.43 8.34
N MET A 272 7.57 -13.11 8.13
CA MET A 272 8.20 -12.42 7.00
C MET A 272 9.72 -12.63 6.98
N ARG A 273 10.39 -12.52 8.12
CA ARG A 273 11.83 -12.77 8.25
C ARG A 273 12.18 -14.21 7.87
N LYS A 274 11.42 -15.19 8.36
CA LYS A 274 11.63 -16.62 8.04
C LYS A 274 11.46 -16.89 6.54
N MET A 275 10.44 -16.34 5.90
CA MET A 275 10.21 -16.51 4.47
C MET A 275 11.30 -15.83 3.64
N THR A 276 11.73 -14.64 4.01
CA THR A 276 12.85 -13.96 3.37
C THR A 276 14.15 -14.77 3.51
N GLU A 277 14.44 -15.27 4.70
CA GLU A 277 15.63 -16.11 4.92
C GLU A 277 15.60 -17.38 4.05
N LYS A 278 14.45 -18.03 3.94
CA LYS A 278 14.27 -19.23 3.12
C LYS A 278 14.59 -18.99 1.64
N TRP A 279 14.17 -17.86 1.07
CA TRP A 279 14.20 -17.65 -0.38
C TRP A 279 15.33 -16.75 -0.87
N TYR A 280 15.86 -15.83 -0.06
CA TYR A 280 16.93 -14.91 -0.45
C TYR A 280 18.35 -15.42 -0.14
N LYS A 281 18.47 -16.48 0.66
CA LYS A 281 19.76 -17.13 0.93
C LYS A 281 19.98 -18.43 0.16
N ALA A 282 18.99 -18.86 -0.65
CA ALA A 282 19.00 -20.09 -1.42
C ALA A 282 19.78 -19.97 -2.75
#